data_16af4d37e73e5f31d30c1eaf016221fa
#
_entry.id   16af4d37e73e5f31d30c1eaf016221fa
#
_cell.length_a   1.000
_cell.length_b   1.000
_cell.length_c   1.000
_cell.angle_alpha   90.00
_cell.angle_beta   90.00
_cell.angle_gamma   90.00
#
_symmetry.space_group_name_H-M   'P 1'
#
loop_
_entity.id
_entity.type
_entity.pdbx_description
1 polymer ?
#
loop_
_entity_poly.entity_id
_entity_poly.type
_entity_poly.pdbx_seq_one_letter_code
_entity_poly.pdbx_strand_id
1 'polypeptide(L)'
;ERFSRMTIVVDAESAPLEQITKQLNKLIPVLKIAELHPDEAVERELMLVTVKATPELRSQITELASIFQARIDDVGHDALTIQVAGAPEKLDAMTDLLQPFGILELQRTGRIALPKLARRPAKLRAVKNRAV
;
A
#
# COMPACT_ATOMS: atom_id res chain seq x y z
N GLU A 1 -23.91 -3.02 15.34
CA GLU A 1 -23.71 -2.26 14.10
C GLU A 1 -22.36 -2.55 13.50
N ARG A 2 -22.35 -2.69 12.19
CA ARG A 2 -21.11 -2.96 11.44
C ARG A 2 -20.79 -1.77 10.55
N PHE A 3 -19.55 -1.29 10.67
CA PHE A 3 -19.03 -0.24 9.81
C PHE A 3 -17.94 -0.81 8.94
N SER A 4 -17.85 -0.33 7.72
CA SER A 4 -16.71 -0.64 6.86
C SER A 4 -15.92 0.63 6.61
N ARG A 5 -14.64 0.47 6.43
CA ARG A 5 -13.74 1.58 6.14
C ARG A 5 -13.12 1.38 4.76
N MET A 6 -13.17 2.44 3.98
CA MET A 6 -12.63 2.43 2.62
C MET A 6 -11.57 3.51 2.49
N THR A 7 -10.47 3.16 1.88
CA THR A 7 -9.42 4.12 1.55
C THR A 7 -9.52 4.47 0.07
N ILE A 8 -9.57 5.77 -0.22
CA ILE A 8 -9.62 6.26 -1.59
C ILE A 8 -8.41 7.16 -1.80
N VAL A 9 -7.64 6.89 -2.84
CA VAL A 9 -6.49 7.70 -3.22
C VAL A 9 -6.94 8.69 -4.27
N VAL A 10 -6.68 9.97 -4.03
CA VAL A 10 -7.05 11.03 -4.97
C VAL A 10 -5.84 11.88 -5.30
N ASP A 11 -5.86 12.43 -6.52
CA ASP A 11 -4.87 13.40 -6.95
C ASP A 11 -5.47 14.80 -6.76
N ALA A 12 -4.99 15.49 -5.73
CA ALA A 12 -5.51 16.81 -5.37
C ALA A 12 -5.21 17.87 -6.43
N GLU A 13 -4.27 17.61 -7.34
CA GLU A 13 -3.98 18.54 -8.43
C GLU A 13 -4.99 18.43 -9.56
N SER A 14 -5.55 17.25 -9.78
CA SER A 14 -6.50 17.01 -10.85
C SER A 14 -7.95 17.32 -10.47
N ALA A 15 -8.27 17.32 -9.16
CA ALA A 15 -9.59 17.63 -8.66
C ALA A 15 -9.50 18.27 -7.27
N PRO A 16 -10.24 19.36 -7.01
CA PRO A 16 -10.23 19.96 -5.68
C PRO A 16 -10.73 18.96 -4.63
N LEU A 17 -9.93 18.77 -3.61
CA LEU A 17 -10.22 17.82 -2.53
C LEU A 17 -11.56 18.13 -1.86
N GLU A 18 -11.86 19.41 -1.69
CA GLU A 18 -13.12 19.89 -1.13
C GLU A 18 -14.34 19.39 -1.91
N GLN A 19 -14.24 19.43 -3.24
CA GLN A 19 -15.33 19.00 -4.12
C GLN A 19 -15.52 17.47 -4.02
N ILE A 20 -14.43 16.72 -3.96
CA ILE A 20 -14.49 15.27 -3.81
C ILE A 20 -15.17 14.91 -2.49
N THR A 21 -14.78 15.59 -1.42
CA THR A 21 -15.37 15.38 -0.09
C THR A 21 -16.86 15.66 -0.10
N LYS A 22 -17.29 16.74 -0.75
CA LYS A 22 -18.71 17.08 -0.86
C LYS A 22 -19.50 16.00 -1.58
N GLN A 23 -18.95 15.47 -2.66
CA GLN A 23 -19.63 14.43 -3.43
C GLN A 23 -19.75 13.13 -2.66
N LEU A 24 -18.70 12.74 -1.93
CA LEU A 24 -18.73 11.55 -1.10
C LEU A 24 -19.76 11.70 0.05
N ASN A 25 -19.88 12.88 0.62
CA ASN A 25 -20.83 13.12 1.69
C ASN A 25 -22.29 13.04 1.24
N LYS A 26 -22.55 13.13 -0.05
CA LYS A 26 -23.90 12.97 -0.58
C LYS A 26 -24.37 11.53 -0.60
N LEU A 27 -23.47 10.60 -0.44
CA LEU A 27 -23.82 9.17 -0.39
C LEU A 27 -24.42 8.86 0.98
N ILE A 28 -25.63 8.36 0.98
CA ILE A 28 -26.37 8.09 2.23
C ILE A 28 -25.59 7.18 3.20
N PRO A 29 -24.91 6.10 2.74
CA PRO A 29 -24.19 5.24 3.67
C PRO A 29 -22.92 5.82 4.26
N VAL A 30 -22.45 6.99 3.79
CA VAL A 30 -21.21 7.58 4.30
C VAL A 30 -21.46 8.26 5.64
N LEU A 31 -20.77 7.79 6.67
CA LEU A 31 -20.91 8.29 8.04
C LEU A 31 -19.83 9.32 8.39
N LYS A 32 -18.61 9.11 7.90
CA LYS A 32 -17.49 9.97 8.23
C LYS A 32 -16.42 9.91 7.14
N ILE A 33 -15.84 11.06 6.85
CA ILE A 33 -14.70 11.18 5.92
C ILE A 33 -13.55 11.81 6.69
N ALA A 34 -12.37 11.19 6.59
CA ALA A 34 -11.15 11.74 7.17
C ALA A 34 -10.09 11.84 6.08
N GLU A 35 -9.41 12.97 6.02
CA GLU A 35 -8.31 13.19 5.11
C GLU A 35 -7.01 12.77 5.79
N LEU A 36 -6.18 12.02 5.04
CA LEU A 36 -4.89 11.57 5.54
C LEU A 36 -3.80 11.99 4.56
N HIS A 37 -2.79 12.69 5.07
CA HIS A 37 -1.59 12.99 4.30
C HIS A 37 -0.63 11.80 4.40
N PRO A 38 0.11 11.47 3.32
CA PRO A 38 1.04 10.34 3.35
C PRO A 38 2.04 10.38 4.50
N ASP A 39 2.49 11.58 4.88
CA ASP A 39 3.44 11.76 5.98
C ASP A 39 2.86 11.39 7.35
N GLU A 40 1.54 11.46 7.47
CA GLU A 40 0.83 11.26 8.72
C GLU A 40 0.06 9.95 8.75
N ALA A 41 0.29 9.09 7.77
CA ALA A 41 -0.44 7.86 7.62
C ALA A 41 0.48 6.66 7.50
N VAL A 42 -0.01 5.52 7.98
CA VAL A 42 0.59 4.23 7.70
C VAL A 42 -0.20 3.66 6.53
N GLU A 43 0.47 3.51 5.40
CA GLU A 43 -0.13 2.98 4.18
C GLU A 43 0.43 1.60 3.86
N ARG A 44 -0.43 0.69 3.45
CA ARG A 44 -0.02 -0.66 3.03
C ARG A 44 -0.84 -1.09 1.84
N GLU A 45 -0.25 -1.95 1.05
CA GLU A 45 -0.84 -2.48 -0.16
C GLU A 45 -0.43 -3.93 -0.32
N LEU A 46 -1.29 -4.75 -0.91
CA LEU A 46 -0.98 -6.13 -1.22
C LEU A 46 -0.84 -6.30 -2.73
N MET A 47 0.16 -7.04 -3.16
CA MET A 47 0.37 -7.35 -4.57
C MET A 47 0.51 -8.86 -4.75
N LEU A 48 -0.15 -9.38 -5.78
CA LEU A 48 0.09 -10.72 -6.30
C LEU A 48 0.68 -10.57 -7.69
N VAL A 49 1.79 -11.25 -7.95
CA VAL A 49 2.45 -11.19 -9.24
C VAL A 49 2.88 -12.59 -9.68
N THR A 50 2.54 -12.95 -10.89
CA THR A 50 3.02 -14.17 -11.51
C THR A 50 4.12 -13.81 -12.49
N VAL A 51 5.27 -14.42 -12.31
CA VAL A 51 6.47 -14.14 -13.09
C VAL A 51 6.99 -15.43 -13.72
N LYS A 52 7.55 -15.31 -14.94
CA LYS A 52 8.24 -16.43 -15.56
C LYS A 52 9.43 -16.83 -14.72
N ALA A 53 9.56 -18.13 -14.49
CA ALA A 53 10.61 -18.66 -13.64
C ALA A 53 11.02 -20.03 -14.15
N THR A 54 11.91 -20.05 -15.16
CA THR A 54 12.50 -21.30 -15.60
C THR A 54 13.34 -21.87 -14.47
N PRO A 55 13.60 -23.19 -14.45
CA PRO A 55 14.40 -23.77 -13.38
C PRO A 55 15.74 -23.07 -13.15
N GLU A 56 16.37 -22.55 -14.22
CA GLU A 56 17.66 -21.87 -14.14
C GLU A 56 17.56 -20.49 -13.45
N LEU A 57 16.43 -19.82 -13.58
CA LEU A 57 16.22 -18.47 -13.03
C LEU A 57 15.49 -18.48 -11.71
N ARG A 58 14.96 -19.63 -11.31
CA ARG A 58 14.10 -19.74 -10.14
C ARG A 58 14.79 -19.30 -8.86
N SER A 59 16.07 -19.64 -8.71
CA SER A 59 16.85 -19.25 -7.53
C SER A 59 17.01 -17.75 -7.42
N GLN A 60 17.21 -17.06 -8.54
CA GLN A 60 17.34 -15.60 -8.56
C GLN A 60 16.05 -14.92 -8.12
N ILE A 61 14.93 -15.41 -8.62
CA ILE A 61 13.62 -14.86 -8.27
C ILE A 61 13.31 -15.11 -6.79
N THR A 62 13.62 -16.31 -6.30
CA THR A 62 13.43 -16.66 -4.89
C THR A 62 14.28 -15.79 -3.98
N GLU A 63 15.50 -15.51 -4.36
CA GLU A 63 16.38 -14.63 -3.62
C GLU A 63 15.82 -13.21 -3.56
N LEU A 64 15.35 -12.71 -4.70
CA LEU A 64 14.72 -11.40 -4.77
C LEU A 64 13.48 -11.33 -3.87
N ALA A 65 12.64 -12.36 -3.92
CA ALA A 65 11.47 -12.45 -3.07
C ALA A 65 11.85 -12.38 -1.59
N SER A 66 12.92 -13.07 -1.22
CA SER A 66 13.43 -13.06 0.15
C SER A 66 13.85 -11.66 0.61
N ILE A 67 14.53 -10.93 -0.26
CA ILE A 67 14.98 -9.56 0.04
C ILE A 67 13.78 -8.64 0.34
N PHE A 68 12.69 -8.78 -0.40
CA PHE A 68 11.49 -8.00 -0.21
C PHE A 68 10.54 -8.59 0.84
N GLN A 69 10.95 -9.67 1.51
CA GLN A 69 10.09 -10.36 2.47
C GLN A 69 8.77 -10.80 1.84
N ALA A 70 8.85 -11.18 0.58
CA ALA A 70 7.71 -11.69 -0.16
C ALA A 70 7.56 -13.19 0.06
N ARG A 71 6.39 -13.72 -0.26
CA ARG A 71 6.09 -15.14 -0.12
C ARG A 71 5.80 -15.74 -1.47
N ILE A 72 6.24 -16.96 -1.67
CA ILE A 72 5.89 -17.71 -2.86
C ILE A 72 4.62 -18.49 -2.54
N ASP A 73 3.53 -18.16 -3.20
CA ASP A 73 2.24 -18.75 -2.93
C ASP A 73 1.91 -19.91 -3.87
N ASP A 74 2.49 -19.91 -5.07
CA ASP A 74 2.25 -20.98 -6.02
C ASP A 74 3.48 -21.22 -6.87
N VAL A 75 3.74 -22.46 -7.21
CA VAL A 75 4.90 -22.88 -8.00
C VAL A 75 4.43 -23.71 -9.18
N GLY A 76 4.64 -23.19 -10.38
CA GLY A 76 4.39 -23.94 -11.61
C GLY A 76 5.69 -24.46 -12.20
N HIS A 77 5.60 -25.10 -13.36
CA HIS A 77 6.80 -25.61 -14.04
C HIS A 77 7.71 -24.48 -14.52
N ASP A 78 7.13 -23.41 -15.06
CA ASP A 78 7.87 -22.31 -15.65
C ASP A 78 7.47 -20.95 -15.08
N ALA A 79 6.78 -20.92 -13.97
CA ALA A 79 6.30 -19.68 -13.37
C ALA A 79 6.17 -19.80 -11.86
N LEU A 80 6.22 -18.66 -11.19
CA LEU A 80 5.97 -18.54 -9.76
C LEU A 80 4.95 -17.43 -9.52
N THR A 81 4.06 -17.64 -8.57
CA THR A 81 3.18 -16.58 -8.09
C THR A 81 3.66 -16.13 -6.72
N ILE A 82 3.90 -14.83 -6.60
CA ILE A 82 4.52 -14.22 -5.43
C ILE A 82 3.55 -13.23 -4.82
N GLN A 83 3.49 -13.24 -3.51
CA GLN A 83 2.71 -12.31 -2.70
C GLN A 83 3.65 -11.37 -1.96
N VAL A 84 3.39 -10.07 -2.02
CA VAL A 84 4.16 -9.10 -1.24
C VAL A 84 3.22 -8.03 -0.70
N ALA A 85 3.43 -7.66 0.55
CA ALA A 85 2.69 -6.59 1.19
C ALA A 85 3.68 -5.57 1.74
N GLY A 86 3.30 -4.32 1.68
CA GLY A 86 4.15 -3.25 2.19
C GLY A 86 3.70 -1.89 1.72
N ALA A 87 4.57 -0.90 1.91
CA ALA A 87 4.33 0.43 1.39
C ALA A 87 4.31 0.41 -0.15
N PRO A 88 3.58 1.33 -0.80
CA PRO A 88 3.49 1.34 -2.26
C PRO A 88 4.85 1.36 -2.95
N GLU A 89 5.82 2.09 -2.40
CA GLU A 89 7.16 2.22 -2.98
C GLU A 89 7.89 0.87 -3.01
N LYS A 90 7.66 0.04 -2.00
CA LYS A 90 8.23 -1.30 -1.94
C LYS A 90 7.70 -2.18 -3.07
N LEU A 91 6.40 -2.10 -3.32
CA LEU A 91 5.76 -2.87 -4.37
C LEU A 91 6.20 -2.40 -5.75
N ASP A 92 6.35 -1.09 -5.92
CA ASP A 92 6.86 -0.50 -7.16
C ASP A 92 8.28 -0.99 -7.45
N ALA A 93 9.14 -0.97 -6.44
CA ALA A 93 10.52 -1.42 -6.59
C ALA A 93 10.60 -2.89 -6.97
N MET A 94 9.79 -3.73 -6.34
CA MET A 94 9.77 -5.15 -6.66
C MET A 94 9.27 -5.40 -8.07
N THR A 95 8.24 -4.67 -8.49
CA THR A 95 7.70 -4.77 -9.84
C THR A 95 8.79 -4.45 -10.86
N ASP A 96 9.53 -3.37 -10.67
CA ASP A 96 10.62 -2.99 -11.56
C ASP A 96 11.68 -4.09 -11.66
N LEU A 97 12.05 -4.69 -10.56
CA LEU A 97 13.09 -5.72 -10.53
C LEU A 97 12.62 -7.05 -11.12
N LEU A 98 11.31 -7.30 -11.12
CA LEU A 98 10.76 -8.52 -11.72
C LEU A 98 10.51 -8.39 -13.22
N GLN A 99 10.43 -7.16 -13.75
CA GLN A 99 10.19 -6.95 -15.18
C GLN A 99 11.13 -7.73 -16.10
N PRO A 100 12.45 -7.76 -15.85
CA PRO A 100 13.36 -8.50 -16.75
C PRO A 100 13.07 -9.99 -16.84
N PHE A 101 12.48 -10.59 -15.81
CA PHE A 101 12.14 -12.01 -15.84
C PHE A 101 10.89 -12.31 -16.66
N GLY A 102 10.02 -11.32 -16.80
CA GLY A 102 8.76 -11.43 -17.53
C GLY A 102 7.57 -11.61 -16.60
N ILE A 103 6.84 -10.52 -16.37
CA ILE A 103 5.61 -10.56 -15.58
C ILE A 103 4.47 -11.05 -16.47
N LEU A 104 3.82 -12.12 -16.04
CA LEU A 104 2.69 -12.70 -16.75
C LEU A 104 1.37 -12.09 -16.29
N GLU A 105 1.22 -11.92 -14.99
CA GLU A 105 0.03 -11.32 -14.40
C GLU A 105 0.43 -10.55 -13.14
N LEU A 106 -0.27 -9.47 -12.89
CA LEU A 106 -0.04 -8.65 -11.71
C LEU A 106 -1.35 -8.04 -11.25
N GLN A 107 -1.58 -8.08 -9.95
CA GLN A 107 -2.74 -7.46 -9.36
C GLN A 107 -2.36 -6.80 -8.04
N ARG A 108 -2.83 -5.58 -7.83
CA ARG A 108 -2.62 -4.84 -6.60
C ARG A 108 -3.97 -4.45 -6.02
N THR A 109 -4.05 -4.45 -4.69
CA THR A 109 -5.29 -4.10 -4.00
C THR A 109 -5.57 -2.60 -4.01
N GLY A 110 -4.54 -1.79 -4.21
CA GLY A 110 -4.62 -0.40 -3.84
C GLY A 110 -4.27 -0.20 -2.36
N ARG A 111 -4.12 1.03 -1.96
CA ARG A 111 -3.66 1.38 -0.62
C ARG A 111 -4.77 1.31 0.41
N ILE A 112 -4.44 0.82 1.59
CA ILE A 112 -5.23 1.06 2.79
C ILE A 112 -4.37 1.93 3.71
N ALA A 113 -5.01 2.78 4.50
CA ALA A 113 -4.31 3.75 5.32
C ALA A 113 -4.98 3.95 6.67
N LEU A 114 -4.15 4.11 7.69
CA LEU A 114 -4.57 4.51 9.02
C LEU A 114 -3.68 5.66 9.48
N PRO A 115 -4.19 6.58 10.29
CA PRO A 115 -3.35 7.64 10.82
C PRO A 115 -2.25 7.09 11.73
N LYS A 116 -1.08 7.72 11.66
CA LYS A 116 -0.01 7.41 12.60
C LYS A 116 -0.45 7.77 14.01
N LEU A 117 0.02 6.99 14.97
CA LEU A 117 -0.31 7.24 16.36
C LEU A 117 0.51 8.41 16.89
N ALA A 118 -0.13 9.27 17.68
CA ALA A 118 0.56 10.35 18.34
C ALA A 118 1.59 9.79 19.34
N ARG A 119 2.78 10.39 19.34
CA ARG A 119 3.84 9.96 20.24
C ARG A 119 3.87 10.86 21.46
N ARG A 120 3.82 10.25 22.62
CA ARG A 120 3.77 10.95 23.89
C ARG A 120 4.86 12.00 24.11
N PRO A 121 6.14 11.73 23.78
CA PRO A 121 7.19 12.73 23.99
C PRO A 121 6.96 14.03 23.22
N ALA A 122 6.51 13.94 21.98
CA ALA A 122 6.22 15.13 21.18
C ALA A 122 5.07 15.92 21.79
N LYS A 123 4.05 15.21 22.28
CA LYS A 123 2.92 15.82 22.93
C LYS A 123 3.31 16.59 24.19
N LEU A 124 4.14 15.98 25.02
CA LEU A 124 4.61 16.61 26.25
C LEU A 124 5.42 17.87 25.96
N ARG A 125 6.24 17.83 24.95
CA ARG A 125 7.05 19.00 24.57
C ARG A 125 6.15 20.15 24.12
N ALA A 126 5.13 19.85 23.36
CA ALA A 126 4.20 20.87 22.93
C ALA A 126 3.49 21.51 24.13
N VAL A 127 3.10 20.70 25.09
CA VAL A 127 2.48 21.20 26.31
C VAL A 127 3.43 22.11 27.09
N LYS A 128 4.68 21.72 27.24
CA LYS A 128 5.67 22.54 27.94
C LYS A 128 5.84 23.90 27.28
N ASN A 129 5.92 23.92 25.97
CA ASN A 129 6.09 25.15 25.24
C ASN A 129 4.93 26.11 25.43
N ARG A 130 3.74 25.59 25.61
CA ARG A 130 2.59 26.43 25.85
C ARG A 130 2.45 26.92 27.27
N ALA A 131 3.10 26.26 28.19
CA ALA A 131 3.07 26.66 29.61
C ALA A 131 3.82 27.95 29.87
N VAL A 132 4.58 28.41 28.93
CA VAL A 132 5.38 29.66 29.07
C VAL A 132 4.60 30.92 28.75
#